data_7be40122d6800223e4ccb4f0dc8982e9
#
_entry.id   7be40122d6800223e4ccb4f0dc8982e9
#
_cell.length_a   1.000
_cell.length_b   1.000
_cell.length_c   1.000
_cell.angle_alpha   90.00
_cell.angle_beta   90.00
_cell.angle_gamma   90.00
#
_symmetry.space_group_name_H-M   'P 1'
#
loop_
_entity.id
_entity.type
_entity.pdbx_description
1 polymer ?
#
loop_
_entity_poly.entity_id
_entity_poly.type
_entity_poly.pdbx_seq_one_letter_code
_entity_poly.pdbx_strand_id
1 'polypeptide(L)'
;AGDIAACVGLKDVTTGETLCDPDHIITLERMVFPEPVISQAVEPKTKADQEKMGIALGRLAAEDPSFRLRTDEESGQTIISGMGELHLEIIVDRMKREFGVEANVGKPQVAYRETIRKTATDVEGKFVRQSGGKGQYGHVVFTVEPQEPGKGFEFVDAIKGGVVPREFIPAVRKGVEDSLPAGVLAGYPVVD
;
A
#
# COMPACT_ATOMS: atom_id res chain seq x y z
N ALA A 1 -44.38 -17.58 -8.73
CA ALA A 1 -43.80 -16.21 -8.72
C ALA A 1 -43.76 -15.71 -7.27
N GLY A 2 -42.64 -15.10 -6.87
CA GLY A 2 -42.44 -14.55 -5.54
C GLY A 2 -41.88 -15.51 -4.49
N ASP A 3 -41.39 -16.67 -4.91
CA ASP A 3 -40.78 -17.64 -3.98
C ASP A 3 -39.30 -17.32 -3.74
N ILE A 4 -38.82 -17.79 -2.57
CA ILE A 4 -37.40 -17.79 -2.21
C ILE A 4 -36.88 -19.21 -2.45
N ALA A 5 -35.80 -19.29 -3.24
CA ALA A 5 -35.21 -20.57 -3.62
C ALA A 5 -33.70 -20.59 -3.35
N ALA A 6 -33.16 -21.78 -3.08
CA ALA A 6 -31.72 -22.00 -2.99
C ALA A 6 -31.21 -22.56 -4.30
N CYS A 7 -30.17 -21.92 -4.86
CA CYS A 7 -29.49 -22.39 -6.05
C CYS A 7 -28.09 -22.89 -5.68
N VAL A 8 -27.71 -24.07 -6.25
CA VAL A 8 -26.40 -24.68 -6.00
C VAL A 8 -25.60 -24.71 -7.31
N GLY A 9 -24.28 -24.51 -7.21
CA GLY A 9 -23.39 -24.62 -8.36
C GLY A 9 -23.31 -23.38 -9.24
N LEU A 10 -23.81 -22.24 -8.78
CA LEU A 10 -23.61 -20.96 -9.45
C LEU A 10 -22.11 -20.57 -9.37
N LYS A 11 -21.58 -20.12 -10.50
CA LYS A 11 -20.19 -19.62 -10.60
C LYS A 11 -20.25 -18.13 -10.89
N ASP A 12 -19.27 -17.42 -10.34
CA ASP A 12 -19.06 -15.98 -10.59
C ASP A 12 -20.29 -15.09 -10.28
N VAL A 13 -21.05 -15.46 -9.26
CA VAL A 13 -22.23 -14.72 -8.77
C VAL A 13 -21.93 -14.18 -7.37
N THR A 14 -22.20 -12.88 -7.17
CA THR A 14 -22.05 -12.19 -5.89
C THR A 14 -23.39 -11.73 -5.33
N THR A 15 -23.42 -11.41 -4.04
CA THR A 15 -24.63 -10.90 -3.37
C THR A 15 -25.11 -9.61 -4.02
N GLY A 16 -26.38 -9.55 -4.40
CA GLY A 16 -27.01 -8.39 -5.03
C GLY A 16 -27.07 -8.45 -6.56
N GLU A 17 -26.56 -9.51 -7.18
CA GLU A 17 -26.67 -9.70 -8.64
C GLU A 17 -28.04 -10.28 -9.01
N THR A 18 -28.46 -9.95 -10.23
CA THR A 18 -29.72 -10.45 -10.80
C THR A 18 -29.45 -11.70 -11.64
N LEU A 19 -30.18 -12.77 -11.36
CA LEU A 19 -30.26 -13.95 -12.23
C LEU A 19 -31.51 -13.84 -13.08
N CYS A 20 -31.39 -13.96 -14.40
CA CYS A 20 -32.51 -13.87 -15.32
C CYS A 20 -32.43 -14.94 -16.41
N ASP A 21 -33.53 -15.08 -17.15
CA ASP A 21 -33.56 -15.89 -18.37
C ASP A 21 -32.67 -15.24 -19.44
N PRO A 22 -31.78 -15.98 -20.11
CA PRO A 22 -30.92 -15.44 -21.17
C PRO A 22 -31.72 -14.88 -22.36
N ASP A 23 -32.92 -15.38 -22.63
CA ASP A 23 -33.79 -14.90 -23.70
C ASP A 23 -34.67 -13.70 -23.31
N HIS A 24 -34.76 -13.44 -21.98
CA HIS A 24 -35.51 -12.34 -21.41
C HIS A 24 -34.68 -11.61 -20.35
N ILE A 25 -33.71 -10.83 -20.81
CA ILE A 25 -32.77 -10.13 -19.93
C ILE A 25 -33.49 -9.00 -19.20
N ILE A 26 -33.49 -9.08 -17.88
CA ILE A 26 -33.97 -8.05 -16.97
C ILE A 26 -33.00 -7.89 -15.81
N THR A 27 -32.66 -6.66 -15.47
CA THR A 27 -31.82 -6.35 -14.30
C THR A 27 -32.67 -5.62 -13.27
N LEU A 28 -32.70 -6.17 -12.05
CA LEU A 28 -33.36 -5.54 -10.91
C LEU A 28 -32.48 -4.40 -10.34
N GLU A 29 -33.08 -3.58 -9.50
CA GLU A 29 -32.36 -2.50 -8.81
C GLU A 29 -31.22 -3.05 -7.98
N ARG A 30 -30.04 -2.41 -8.08
CA ARG A 30 -28.87 -2.79 -7.32
C ARG A 30 -29.03 -2.42 -5.85
N MET A 31 -28.66 -3.33 -4.97
CA MET A 31 -28.54 -3.02 -3.56
C MET A 31 -27.34 -2.12 -3.32
N VAL A 32 -27.55 -1.05 -2.56
CA VAL A 32 -26.48 -0.13 -2.12
C VAL A 32 -26.05 -0.55 -0.72
N PHE A 33 -24.79 -0.98 -0.61
CA PHE A 33 -24.22 -1.34 0.69
C PHE A 33 -23.45 -0.14 1.25
N PRO A 34 -23.58 0.13 2.57
CA PRO A 34 -22.81 1.19 3.21
C PRO A 34 -21.32 0.90 3.19
N GLU A 35 -20.50 1.94 3.14
CA GLU A 35 -19.06 1.81 3.23
C GLU A 35 -18.63 1.34 4.64
N PRO A 36 -17.59 0.49 4.73
CA PRO A 36 -17.05 0.03 6.01
C PRO A 36 -16.57 1.20 6.88
N VAL A 37 -16.78 1.07 8.19
CA VAL A 37 -16.45 2.14 9.16
C VAL A 37 -15.23 1.85 10.01
N ILE A 38 -14.79 0.58 10.10
CA ILE A 38 -13.58 0.21 10.83
C ILE A 38 -12.68 -0.69 9.99
N SER A 39 -11.40 -0.69 10.31
CA SER A 39 -10.41 -1.54 9.67
C SER A 39 -9.49 -2.19 10.72
N GLN A 40 -9.11 -3.43 10.46
CA GLN A 40 -8.17 -4.20 11.26
C GLN A 40 -7.13 -4.87 10.36
N ALA A 41 -5.91 -5.04 10.85
CA ALA A 41 -4.91 -5.85 10.20
C ALA A 41 -5.06 -7.31 10.61
N VAL A 42 -4.92 -8.20 9.66
CA VAL A 42 -4.97 -9.65 9.87
C VAL A 42 -3.69 -10.28 9.36
N GLU A 43 -3.03 -11.02 10.24
CA GLU A 43 -1.77 -11.70 9.93
C GLU A 43 -1.92 -13.20 10.20
N PRO A 44 -1.54 -14.08 9.26
CA PRO A 44 -1.59 -15.51 9.47
C PRO A 44 -0.59 -15.91 10.55
N LYS A 45 -0.90 -16.89 11.38
CA LYS A 45 0.03 -17.40 12.40
C LYS A 45 1.22 -18.14 11.80
N THR A 46 1.05 -18.72 10.62
CA THR A 46 2.11 -19.45 9.92
C THR A 46 2.19 -19.03 8.46
N LYS A 47 3.37 -19.16 7.85
CA LYS A 47 3.55 -18.89 6.41
C LYS A 47 2.70 -19.78 5.52
N ALA A 48 2.43 -21.01 5.94
CA ALA A 48 1.57 -21.95 5.20
C ALA A 48 0.09 -21.50 5.18
N ASP A 49 -0.32 -20.72 6.16
CA ASP A 49 -1.70 -20.23 6.24
C ASP A 49 -1.91 -18.94 5.45
N GLN A 50 -0.87 -18.31 4.94
CA GLN A 50 -1.00 -17.04 4.21
C GLN A 50 -1.81 -17.19 2.93
N GLU A 51 -1.53 -18.22 2.14
CA GLU A 51 -2.27 -18.51 0.90
C GLU A 51 -3.72 -18.89 1.21
N LYS A 52 -3.90 -19.77 2.19
CA LYS A 52 -5.24 -20.19 2.65
C LYS A 52 -6.05 -19.01 3.18
N MET A 53 -5.41 -18.09 3.92
CA MET A 53 -6.05 -16.87 4.42
C MET A 53 -6.56 -16.00 3.28
N GLY A 54 -5.73 -15.78 2.25
CA GLY A 54 -6.14 -15.02 1.07
C GLY A 54 -7.37 -15.61 0.37
N ILE A 55 -7.39 -16.94 0.20
CA ILE A 55 -8.53 -17.66 -0.40
C ILE A 55 -9.78 -17.55 0.49
N ALA A 56 -9.63 -17.76 1.80
CA ALA A 56 -10.74 -17.69 2.76
C ALA A 56 -11.37 -16.29 2.79
N LEU A 57 -10.55 -15.25 2.96
CA LEU A 57 -11.01 -13.87 2.99
C LEU A 57 -11.62 -13.43 1.66
N GLY A 58 -11.07 -13.87 0.53
CA GLY A 58 -11.63 -13.61 -0.80
C GLY A 58 -13.02 -14.21 -0.97
N ARG A 59 -13.27 -15.43 -0.48
CA ARG A 59 -14.60 -16.05 -0.49
C ARG A 59 -15.58 -15.33 0.42
N LEU A 60 -15.16 -14.97 1.63
CA LEU A 60 -15.99 -14.21 2.57
C LEU A 60 -16.35 -12.83 2.02
N ALA A 61 -15.44 -12.16 1.31
CA ALA A 61 -15.69 -10.89 0.64
C ALA A 61 -16.66 -11.01 -0.56
N ALA A 62 -16.68 -12.15 -1.24
CA ALA A 62 -17.66 -12.41 -2.30
C ALA A 62 -19.09 -12.63 -1.74
N GLU A 63 -19.20 -13.17 -0.51
CA GLU A 63 -20.48 -13.37 0.15
C GLU A 63 -21.06 -12.08 0.77
N ASP A 64 -20.19 -11.22 1.28
CA ASP A 64 -20.58 -10.01 2.03
C ASP A 64 -20.04 -8.73 1.37
N PRO A 65 -20.87 -8.00 0.64
CA PRO A 65 -20.47 -6.75 -0.02
C PRO A 65 -20.10 -5.59 0.93
N SER A 66 -20.46 -5.68 2.22
CA SER A 66 -20.07 -4.72 3.24
C SER A 66 -18.68 -5.01 3.85
N PHE A 67 -18.10 -6.16 3.53
CA PHE A 67 -16.75 -6.54 3.91
C PHE A 67 -15.77 -6.19 2.79
N ARG A 68 -14.69 -5.51 3.13
CA ARG A 68 -13.63 -5.13 2.20
C ARG A 68 -12.30 -5.77 2.59
N LEU A 69 -11.55 -6.18 1.58
CA LEU A 69 -10.21 -6.75 1.72
C LEU A 69 -9.23 -5.93 0.89
N ARG A 70 -8.12 -5.52 1.48
CA ARG A 70 -7.00 -4.91 0.76
C ARG A 70 -5.66 -5.33 1.35
N THR A 71 -4.64 -5.36 0.54
CA THR A 71 -3.25 -5.45 1.01
C THR A 71 -2.67 -4.05 1.05
N ASP A 72 -2.09 -3.68 2.16
CA ASP A 72 -1.35 -2.43 2.28
C ASP A 72 0.03 -2.60 1.65
N GLU A 73 0.32 -1.84 0.61
CA GLU A 73 1.55 -1.97 -0.17
C GLU A 73 2.80 -1.60 0.63
N GLU A 74 2.67 -0.73 1.62
CA GLU A 74 3.79 -0.24 2.41
C GLU A 74 4.15 -1.17 3.56
N SER A 75 3.16 -1.59 4.34
CA SER A 75 3.37 -2.50 5.47
C SER A 75 3.33 -3.98 5.08
N GLY A 76 2.81 -4.30 3.89
CA GLY A 76 2.55 -5.67 3.44
C GLY A 76 1.41 -6.36 4.21
N GLN A 77 0.71 -5.64 5.10
CA GLN A 77 -0.36 -6.21 5.91
C GLN A 77 -1.64 -6.43 5.10
N THR A 78 -2.34 -7.49 5.40
CA THR A 78 -3.71 -7.71 4.94
C THR A 78 -4.67 -6.93 5.84
N ILE A 79 -5.37 -5.97 5.27
CA ILE A 79 -6.33 -5.11 5.97
C ILE A 79 -7.75 -5.58 5.61
N ILE A 80 -8.52 -5.87 6.64
CA ILE A 80 -9.95 -6.16 6.54
C ILE A 80 -10.75 -4.96 7.05
N SER A 81 -11.81 -4.62 6.38
CA SER A 81 -12.70 -3.50 6.75
C SER A 81 -14.15 -3.96 6.78
N GLY A 82 -14.89 -3.50 7.76
CA GLY A 82 -16.28 -3.91 7.99
C GLY A 82 -17.11 -2.86 8.74
N MET A 83 -18.36 -3.21 8.99
CA MET A 83 -19.37 -2.32 9.58
C MET A 83 -19.20 -2.12 11.09
N GLY A 84 -18.37 -2.90 11.75
CA GLY A 84 -18.13 -2.81 13.19
C GLY A 84 -17.21 -3.93 13.66
N GLU A 85 -16.76 -3.83 14.91
CA GLU A 85 -15.84 -4.78 15.53
C GLU A 85 -16.42 -6.19 15.54
N LEU A 86 -17.67 -6.35 15.97
CA LEU A 86 -18.35 -7.65 15.96
C LEU A 86 -18.45 -8.26 14.55
N HIS A 87 -18.67 -7.44 13.54
CA HIS A 87 -18.69 -7.92 12.15
C HIS A 87 -17.33 -8.56 11.76
N LEU A 88 -16.22 -7.86 12.04
CA LEU A 88 -14.89 -8.37 11.75
C LEU A 88 -14.51 -9.58 12.60
N GLU A 89 -14.93 -9.63 13.87
CA GLU A 89 -14.76 -10.80 14.73
C GLU A 89 -15.46 -12.02 14.16
N ILE A 90 -16.70 -11.88 13.67
CA ILE A 90 -17.44 -12.97 13.01
C ILE A 90 -16.72 -13.45 11.74
N ILE A 91 -16.21 -12.54 10.92
CA ILE A 91 -15.44 -12.90 9.71
C ILE A 91 -14.19 -13.72 10.08
N VAL A 92 -13.45 -13.29 11.09
CA VAL A 92 -12.26 -14.00 11.56
C VAL A 92 -12.62 -15.37 12.16
N ASP A 93 -13.69 -15.45 12.93
CA ASP A 93 -14.18 -16.72 13.49
C ASP A 93 -14.64 -17.69 12.39
N ARG A 94 -15.35 -17.20 11.36
CA ARG A 94 -15.73 -17.98 10.19
C ARG A 94 -14.49 -18.49 9.43
N MET A 95 -13.47 -17.62 9.24
CA MET A 95 -12.21 -18.02 8.62
C MET A 95 -11.56 -19.20 9.37
N LYS A 96 -11.59 -19.17 10.70
CA LYS A 96 -11.07 -20.27 11.53
C LYS A 96 -11.92 -21.52 11.42
N ARG A 97 -13.24 -21.42 11.54
CA ARG A 97 -14.15 -22.58 11.59
C ARG A 97 -14.37 -23.23 10.23
N GLU A 98 -14.52 -22.44 9.18
CA GLU A 98 -14.88 -22.95 7.85
C GLU A 98 -13.64 -23.30 7.01
N PHE A 99 -12.54 -22.56 7.20
CA PHE A 99 -11.32 -22.73 6.39
C PHE A 99 -10.12 -23.27 7.17
N GLY A 100 -10.23 -23.40 8.49
CA GLY A 100 -9.15 -23.92 9.33
C GLY A 100 -7.93 -23.00 9.40
N VAL A 101 -8.11 -21.70 9.19
CA VAL A 101 -7.03 -20.71 9.19
C VAL A 101 -7.09 -19.89 10.46
N GLU A 102 -5.99 -19.87 11.22
CA GLU A 102 -5.83 -19.02 12.39
C GLU A 102 -5.01 -17.78 12.05
N ALA A 103 -5.48 -16.62 12.51
CA ALA A 103 -4.81 -15.34 12.30
C ALA A 103 -4.73 -14.52 13.59
N ASN A 104 -3.74 -13.65 13.66
CA ASN A 104 -3.65 -12.59 14.64
C ASN A 104 -4.35 -11.36 14.08
N VAL A 105 -5.17 -10.71 14.90
CA VAL A 105 -5.90 -9.50 14.54
C VAL A 105 -5.37 -8.34 15.36
N GLY A 106 -5.10 -7.23 14.72
CA GLY A 106 -4.55 -6.04 15.37
C GLY A 106 -4.91 -4.74 14.66
N LYS A 107 -4.44 -3.64 15.20
CA LYS A 107 -4.56 -2.35 14.54
C LYS A 107 -3.63 -2.31 13.31
N PRO A 108 -4.06 -1.71 12.19
CA PRO A 108 -3.18 -1.46 11.05
C PRO A 108 -1.96 -0.65 11.47
N GLN A 109 -0.82 -0.97 10.89
CA GLN A 109 0.39 -0.17 11.10
C GLN A 109 0.25 1.18 10.42
N VAL A 110 0.79 2.22 11.06
CA VAL A 110 0.86 3.55 10.47
C VAL A 110 2.14 3.62 9.64
N ALA A 111 2.02 3.88 8.36
CA ALA A 111 3.16 4.14 7.50
C ALA A 111 3.65 5.57 7.72
N TYR A 112 4.71 5.71 8.49
CA TYR A 112 5.35 7.00 8.72
C TYR A 112 6.21 7.39 7.53
N ARG A 113 6.23 8.70 7.26
CA ARG A 113 7.06 9.34 6.24
C ARG A 113 7.81 10.50 6.87
N GLU A 114 8.97 10.81 6.32
CA GLU A 114 9.69 12.02 6.64
C GLU A 114 9.47 13.05 5.52
N THR A 115 9.45 14.31 5.87
CA THR A 115 9.41 15.42 4.91
C THR A 115 10.16 16.60 5.44
N ILE A 116 10.62 17.46 4.56
CA ILE A 116 11.22 18.76 4.91
C ILE A 116 10.13 19.84 4.94
N ARG A 117 10.26 20.81 5.80
CA ARG A 117 9.27 21.90 5.96
C ARG A 117 9.80 23.27 5.54
N LYS A 118 11.08 23.38 5.29
CA LYS A 118 11.75 24.64 4.96
C LYS A 118 12.79 24.40 3.89
N THR A 119 12.95 25.35 3.01
CA THR A 119 14.06 25.37 2.06
C THR A 119 15.40 25.44 2.81
N ALA A 120 16.31 24.56 2.45
CA ALA A 120 17.69 24.57 2.91
C ALA A 120 18.60 24.89 1.73
N THR A 121 19.29 26.01 1.78
CA THR A 121 20.26 26.44 0.77
C THR A 121 21.67 26.07 1.19
N ASP A 122 22.55 25.95 0.20
CA ASP A 122 23.98 25.68 0.39
C ASP A 122 24.30 24.41 1.21
N VAL A 123 23.46 23.38 1.04
CA VAL A 123 23.66 22.08 1.68
C VAL A 123 24.83 21.38 0.97
N GLU A 124 25.98 21.34 1.64
CA GLU A 124 27.21 20.77 1.11
C GLU A 124 27.29 19.27 1.36
N GLY A 125 27.47 18.49 0.27
CA GLY A 125 27.80 17.07 0.32
C GLY A 125 29.23 16.87 -0.20
N LYS A 126 30.17 16.48 0.68
CA LYS A 126 31.56 16.26 0.33
C LYS A 126 32.00 14.86 0.72
N PHE A 127 32.50 14.13 -0.25
CA PHE A 127 33.06 12.81 -0.06
C PHE A 127 34.52 12.78 -0.51
N VAL A 128 35.42 12.42 0.39
CA VAL A 128 36.84 12.27 0.12
C VAL A 128 37.30 10.93 0.69
N ARG A 129 37.73 10.03 -0.13
CA ARG A 129 38.31 8.75 0.29
C ARG A 129 39.58 8.47 -0.50
N GLN A 130 40.68 8.25 0.21
CA GLN A 130 41.94 7.83 -0.36
C GLN A 130 42.42 6.60 0.39
N SER A 131 42.43 5.47 -0.30
CA SER A 131 43.02 4.23 0.21
C SER A 131 43.85 3.59 -0.93
N GLY A 132 45.16 3.68 -0.82
CA GLY A 132 46.10 2.93 -1.66
C GLY A 132 45.96 3.17 -3.18
N GLY A 133 46.41 4.28 -3.69
CA GLY A 133 46.67 4.51 -5.13
C GLY A 133 45.63 5.36 -5.87
N LYS A 134 44.35 5.04 -5.88
CA LYS A 134 43.32 5.88 -6.54
C LYS A 134 42.40 6.49 -5.48
N GLY A 135 42.40 7.84 -5.39
CA GLY A 135 41.47 8.59 -4.54
C GLY A 135 40.10 8.70 -5.18
N GLN A 136 39.08 8.76 -4.35
CA GLN A 136 37.69 9.10 -4.72
C GLN A 136 37.36 10.49 -4.16
N TYR A 137 36.79 11.33 -4.98
CA TYR A 137 36.39 12.67 -4.61
C TYR A 137 35.03 13.01 -5.23
N GLY A 138 34.12 13.49 -4.42
CA GLY A 138 32.84 14.05 -4.85
C GLY A 138 32.48 15.23 -3.97
N HIS A 139 32.08 16.33 -4.59
CA HIS A 139 31.66 17.53 -3.88
C HIS A 139 30.51 18.15 -4.64
N VAL A 140 29.38 18.29 -3.96
CA VAL A 140 28.16 18.88 -4.51
C VAL A 140 27.55 19.81 -3.48
N VAL A 141 26.88 20.86 -3.95
CA VAL A 141 26.11 21.78 -3.11
C VAL A 141 24.69 21.78 -3.63
N PHE A 142 23.73 21.56 -2.75
CA PHE A 142 22.32 21.51 -3.07
C PHE A 142 21.54 22.65 -2.45
N THR A 143 20.47 23.04 -3.12
CA THR A 143 19.31 23.63 -2.46
C THR A 143 18.23 22.56 -2.39
N VAL A 144 17.72 22.29 -1.19
CA VAL A 144 16.66 21.30 -0.94
C VAL A 144 15.41 22.06 -0.57
N GLU A 145 14.34 21.83 -1.30
CA GLU A 145 13.06 22.54 -1.14
C GLU A 145 11.92 21.54 -0.90
N PRO A 146 10.97 21.86 0.01
CA PRO A 146 9.78 21.05 0.17
C PRO A 146 8.89 21.18 -1.07
N GLN A 147 8.28 20.08 -1.48
CA GLN A 147 7.27 20.07 -2.53
C GLN A 147 5.85 20.08 -1.95
N GLU A 148 4.87 20.29 -2.82
CA GLU A 148 3.48 20.10 -2.43
C GLU A 148 3.18 18.61 -2.21
N PRO A 149 2.37 18.25 -1.20
CA PRO A 149 2.05 16.86 -0.89
C PRO A 149 1.58 16.06 -2.11
N GLY A 150 2.22 14.91 -2.33
CA GLY A 150 1.92 14.01 -3.43
C GLY A 150 2.64 14.30 -4.74
N LYS A 151 3.49 15.31 -4.83
CA LYS A 151 4.32 15.58 -6.03
C LYS A 151 5.55 14.68 -6.11
N GLY A 152 6.03 14.17 -4.98
CA GLY A 152 7.19 13.30 -4.91
C GLY A 152 8.50 14.02 -5.21
N PHE A 153 9.51 13.27 -5.63
CA PHE A 153 10.85 13.77 -5.85
C PHE A 153 11.02 14.44 -7.22
N GLU A 154 11.59 15.62 -7.24
CA GLU A 154 12.02 16.34 -8.43
C GLU A 154 13.49 16.72 -8.33
N PHE A 155 14.26 16.50 -9.38
CA PHE A 155 15.65 16.91 -9.46
C PHE A 155 15.83 17.98 -10.52
N VAL A 156 16.33 19.14 -10.12
CA VAL A 156 16.57 20.27 -11.00
C VAL A 156 18.06 20.51 -11.13
N ASP A 157 18.58 20.50 -12.36
CA ASP A 157 19.94 20.90 -12.66
C ASP A 157 20.04 22.43 -12.79
N ALA A 158 20.56 23.08 -11.76
CA ALA A 158 20.77 24.51 -11.70
C ALA A 158 22.24 24.94 -11.93
N ILE A 159 23.10 24.01 -12.43
CA ILE A 159 24.53 24.27 -12.60
C ILE A 159 24.76 25.31 -13.68
N LYS A 160 25.56 26.33 -13.34
CA LYS A 160 26.02 27.35 -14.28
C LYS A 160 27.52 27.23 -14.47
N GLY A 161 27.99 27.45 -15.71
CA GLY A 161 29.42 27.51 -16.02
C GLY A 161 30.20 26.19 -16.02
N GLY A 162 29.52 25.03 -15.99
CA GLY A 162 30.21 23.74 -16.12
C GLY A 162 31.05 23.32 -14.91
N VAL A 163 30.74 23.83 -13.73
CA VAL A 163 31.46 23.53 -12.46
C VAL A 163 31.42 22.02 -12.12
N VAL A 164 30.30 21.35 -12.47
CA VAL A 164 30.21 19.90 -12.46
C VAL A 164 30.03 19.43 -13.90
N PRO A 165 30.88 18.53 -14.41
CA PRO A 165 30.71 17.99 -15.76
C PRO A 165 29.38 17.26 -15.91
N ARG A 166 28.73 17.46 -17.05
CA ARG A 166 27.36 16.92 -17.32
C ARG A 166 27.25 15.40 -17.15
N GLU A 167 28.33 14.67 -17.39
CA GLU A 167 28.38 13.23 -17.24
C GLU A 167 28.18 12.73 -15.81
N PHE A 168 28.45 13.57 -14.78
CA PHE A 168 28.26 13.23 -13.38
C PHE A 168 26.89 13.60 -12.82
N ILE A 169 26.13 14.45 -13.49
CA ILE A 169 24.79 14.89 -13.02
C ILE A 169 23.82 13.72 -12.82
N PRO A 170 23.73 12.73 -13.74
CA PRO A 170 22.87 11.56 -13.52
C PRO A 170 23.28 10.73 -12.29
N ALA A 171 24.59 10.63 -12.01
CA ALA A 171 25.09 9.92 -10.83
C ALA A 171 24.73 10.66 -9.53
N VAL A 172 24.78 11.99 -9.54
CA VAL A 172 24.35 12.84 -8.42
C VAL A 172 22.86 12.65 -8.15
N ARG A 173 22.02 12.75 -9.19
CA ARG A 173 20.58 12.52 -9.09
C ARG A 173 20.29 11.14 -8.49
N LYS A 174 20.89 10.10 -9.03
CA LYS A 174 20.71 8.74 -8.53
C LYS A 174 21.13 8.60 -7.07
N GLY A 175 22.23 9.22 -6.66
CA GLY A 175 22.68 9.20 -5.26
C GLY A 175 21.70 9.86 -4.32
N VAL A 176 21.00 10.91 -4.73
CA VAL A 176 19.91 11.51 -3.96
C VAL A 176 18.70 10.56 -3.90
N GLU A 177 18.26 10.03 -5.05
CA GLU A 177 17.13 9.08 -5.12
C GLU A 177 17.37 7.85 -4.23
N ASP A 178 18.56 7.28 -4.25
CA ASP A 178 18.95 6.11 -3.46
C ASP A 178 18.98 6.41 -1.93
N SER A 179 19.05 7.67 -1.52
CA SER A 179 19.04 8.08 -0.11
C SER A 179 17.63 8.35 0.45
N LEU A 180 16.64 8.63 -0.42
CA LEU A 180 15.27 8.95 0.00
C LEU A 180 14.55 7.81 0.76
N PRO A 181 14.77 6.52 0.48
CA PRO A 181 14.11 5.43 1.22
C PRO A 181 14.43 5.37 2.70
N ALA A 182 15.52 6.03 3.15
CA ALA A 182 15.96 6.02 4.55
C ALA A 182 16.22 7.45 5.04
N GLY A 183 15.21 8.08 5.59
CA GLY A 183 15.29 9.43 6.15
C GLY A 183 16.16 9.52 7.40
N VAL A 184 16.61 10.74 7.72
CA VAL A 184 17.62 11.03 8.75
C VAL A 184 17.04 11.08 10.16
N LEU A 185 15.72 11.30 10.31
CA LEU A 185 15.10 11.47 11.62
C LEU A 185 14.81 10.14 12.31
N ALA A 186 14.18 9.23 11.59
CA ALA A 186 13.74 7.94 12.12
C ALA A 186 13.93 6.78 11.13
N GLY A 187 14.53 7.04 9.98
CA GLY A 187 14.77 6.03 8.94
C GLY A 187 13.56 5.74 8.04
N TYR A 188 12.50 6.57 8.13
CA TYR A 188 11.35 6.44 7.25
C TYR A 188 11.61 7.07 5.87
N PRO A 189 10.94 6.61 4.81
CA PRO A 189 11.08 7.21 3.49
C PRO A 189 10.77 8.70 3.50
N VAL A 190 11.63 9.48 2.82
CA VAL A 190 11.44 10.92 2.63
C VAL A 190 10.55 11.14 1.41
N VAL A 191 9.51 11.97 1.57
CA VAL A 191 8.56 12.34 0.51
C VAL A 191 8.40 13.86 0.44
N ASP A 192 8.12 14.38 -0.75
CA ASP A 192 7.72 15.76 -1.06
C ASP A 192 8.67 16.83 -0.53
#